data_c4a366838ae3d14af78848c7cee3a975
#
_entry.id   c4a366838ae3d14af78848c7cee3a975
#
_cell.length_a   1.000
_cell.length_b   1.000
_cell.length_c   1.000
_cell.angle_alpha   90.00
_cell.angle_beta   90.00
_cell.angle_gamma   90.00
#
_symmetry.space_group_name_H-M   'P 1'
#
loop_
_entity.id
_entity.type
_entity.pdbx_description
1 polymer ?
#
loop_
_entity_poly.entity_id
_entity_poly.type
_entity_poly.pdbx_seq_one_letter_code
_entity_poly.pdbx_strand_id
1 'polypeptide(L)'
;VTAAIIRGGMETICLEAATHLGRAASSPIINQSNERNGSIVDAHGRLAGAAIGTPHLTFVTQMTVRYGLEHFHDYDWGPGDVFLGNDPDHGGGHLPDYNVYAPVFDEVGALIMIQCLQAHQGDTGGKDPGGFTLEATDIFTEGLAIPCLKLVHRGEKRRDVIRLLERNNRFFSFHGDLAAMISGVQHSVRLLQGLVG
;
A
#
# COMPACT_ATOMS: atom_id res chain seq x y z
N VAL A 1 18.66 -0.06 24.56
CA VAL A 1 19.49 0.18 23.34
C VAL A 1 18.88 -0.54 22.15
N THR A 2 18.60 -1.84 22.24
CA THR A 2 18.05 -2.65 21.12
C THR A 2 16.73 -2.09 20.57
N ALA A 3 15.77 -1.76 21.42
CA ALA A 3 14.48 -1.21 21.00
C ALA A 3 14.61 0.12 20.22
N ALA A 4 15.56 0.99 20.63
CA ALA A 4 15.81 2.25 19.93
C ALA A 4 16.46 2.02 18.56
N ILE A 5 17.33 1.02 18.43
CA ILE A 5 17.96 0.64 17.15
C ILE A 5 16.90 0.09 16.19
N ILE A 6 16.04 -0.82 16.66
CA ILE A 6 14.95 -1.39 15.86
C ILE A 6 14.00 -0.27 15.39
N ARG A 7 13.59 0.60 16.29
CA ARG A 7 12.71 1.74 15.94
C ARG A 7 13.34 2.64 14.87
N GLY A 8 14.60 3.06 15.07
CA GLY A 8 15.32 3.87 14.09
C GLY A 8 15.48 3.16 12.73
N GLY A 9 15.73 1.85 12.75
CA GLY A 9 15.77 1.02 11.55
C GLY A 9 14.42 1.00 10.81
N MET A 10 13.32 0.82 11.52
CA MET A 10 11.97 0.85 10.94
C MET A 10 11.64 2.20 10.32
N GLU A 11 11.95 3.31 11.00
CA GLU A 11 11.74 4.68 10.48
C GLU A 11 12.58 4.91 9.22
N THR A 12 13.83 4.44 9.19
CA THR A 12 14.71 4.50 8.03
C THR A 12 14.15 3.70 6.85
N ILE A 13 13.68 2.48 7.08
CA ILE A 13 13.08 1.63 6.05
C ILE A 13 11.81 2.29 5.47
N CYS A 14 10.95 2.89 6.30
CA CYS A 14 9.79 3.64 5.84
C CYS A 14 10.21 4.80 4.92
N LEU A 15 11.24 5.56 5.29
CA LEU A 15 11.76 6.67 4.49
C LEU A 15 12.35 6.18 3.17
N GLU A 16 13.14 5.12 3.19
CA GLU A 16 13.69 4.50 1.99
C GLU A 16 12.59 4.00 1.04
N ALA A 17 11.56 3.36 1.58
CA ALA A 17 10.41 2.89 0.81
C ALA A 17 9.67 4.03 0.11
N ALA A 18 9.35 5.12 0.83
CA ALA A 18 8.71 6.30 0.26
C ALA A 18 9.61 7.01 -0.77
N THR A 19 10.92 7.05 -0.53
CA THR A 19 11.90 7.63 -1.45
C THR A 19 12.03 6.78 -2.71
N HIS A 20 12.11 5.46 -2.57
CA HIS A 20 12.14 4.52 -3.68
C HIS A 20 10.90 4.70 -4.57
N LEU A 21 9.71 4.72 -3.96
CA LEU A 21 8.46 4.95 -4.67
C LEU A 21 8.49 6.27 -5.44
N GLY A 22 8.92 7.36 -4.82
CA GLY A 22 9.02 8.67 -5.48
C GLY A 22 9.97 8.71 -6.67
N ARG A 23 11.04 7.89 -6.67
CA ARG A 23 11.99 7.81 -7.78
C ARG A 23 11.57 6.85 -8.88
N ALA A 24 10.85 5.79 -8.52
CA ALA A 24 10.44 4.73 -9.44
C ALA A 24 9.07 4.99 -10.09
N ALA A 25 8.22 5.81 -9.46
CA ALA A 25 6.89 6.15 -9.95
C ALA A 25 6.95 6.97 -11.26
N SER A 26 5.98 6.74 -12.11
CA SER A 26 5.86 7.39 -13.42
C SER A 26 5.01 8.66 -13.38
N SER A 27 4.06 8.75 -12.44
CA SER A 27 3.15 9.89 -12.35
C SER A 27 3.75 11.08 -11.58
N PRO A 28 3.48 12.33 -12.04
CA PRO A 28 3.92 13.53 -11.33
C PRO A 28 3.34 13.67 -9.93
N ILE A 29 2.13 13.17 -9.69
CA ILE A 29 1.48 13.27 -8.40
C ILE A 29 2.26 12.50 -7.31
N ILE A 30 2.85 11.37 -7.65
CA ILE A 30 3.67 10.58 -6.73
C ILE A 30 5.09 11.13 -6.65
N ASN A 31 5.73 11.42 -7.78
CA ASN A 31 7.16 11.75 -7.82
C ASN A 31 7.47 13.23 -7.55
N GLN A 32 6.56 14.17 -7.89
CA GLN A 32 6.77 15.62 -7.72
C GLN A 32 5.97 16.19 -6.56
N SER A 33 4.67 15.85 -6.44
CA SER A 33 3.80 16.41 -5.38
C SER A 33 3.96 15.72 -4.02
N ASN A 34 4.74 14.63 -3.94
CA ASN A 34 4.95 13.83 -2.72
C ASN A 34 3.67 13.19 -2.13
N GLU A 35 2.66 12.98 -2.97
CA GLU A 35 1.42 12.31 -2.56
C GLU A 35 1.65 10.81 -2.34
N ARG A 36 2.55 10.51 -1.40
CA ARG A 36 2.97 9.15 -1.03
C ARG A 36 3.43 9.07 0.41
N ASN A 37 3.40 7.87 0.96
CA ASN A 37 3.94 7.58 2.28
C ASN A 37 4.42 6.13 2.40
N GLY A 38 5.37 5.89 3.31
CA GLY A 38 5.79 4.56 3.74
C GLY A 38 5.51 4.39 5.23
N SER A 39 4.92 3.28 5.62
CA SER A 39 4.59 3.00 7.01
C SER A 39 4.69 1.51 7.32
N ILE A 40 4.80 1.20 8.60
CA ILE A 40 4.80 -0.16 9.13
C ILE A 40 3.71 -0.24 10.21
N VAL A 41 2.91 -1.28 10.13
CA VAL A 41 1.98 -1.64 11.20
C VAL A 41 2.38 -2.98 11.83
N ASP A 42 2.02 -3.18 13.08
CA ASP A 42 2.24 -4.46 13.75
C ASP A 42 1.26 -5.54 13.27
N ALA A 43 1.41 -6.77 13.76
CA ALA A 43 0.55 -7.90 13.40
C ALA A 43 -0.94 -7.72 13.78
N HIS A 44 -1.27 -6.67 14.55
CA HIS A 44 -2.64 -6.30 14.93
C HIS A 44 -3.16 -5.06 14.16
N GLY A 45 -2.42 -4.59 13.16
CA GLY A 45 -2.78 -3.41 12.37
C GLY A 45 -2.58 -2.08 13.08
N ARG A 46 -1.75 -1.99 14.16
CA ARG A 46 -1.43 -0.74 14.85
C ARG A 46 -0.16 -0.12 14.27
N LEU A 47 -0.18 1.19 14.08
CA LEU A 47 0.97 1.91 13.51
C LEU A 47 2.21 1.74 14.43
N ALA A 48 3.29 1.22 13.84
CA ALA A 48 4.56 0.97 14.53
C ALA A 48 5.70 1.88 14.02
N GLY A 49 5.64 2.33 12.78
CA GLY A 49 6.61 3.24 12.18
C GLY A 49 6.05 3.94 10.94
N ALA A 50 6.55 5.14 10.64
CA ALA A 50 6.15 5.87 9.45
C ALA A 50 7.26 6.79 8.96
N ALA A 51 7.31 7.05 7.65
CA ALA A 51 8.10 8.12 7.07
C ALA A 51 7.36 9.46 7.17
N ILE A 52 8.12 10.54 6.98
CA ILE A 52 7.54 11.87 6.79
C ILE A 52 6.97 11.92 5.38
N GLY A 53 5.66 12.08 5.27
CA GLY A 53 4.92 12.17 4.02
C GLY A 53 3.58 12.86 4.26
N THR A 54 2.60 12.61 3.41
CA THR A 54 1.26 13.16 3.55
C THR A 54 0.57 12.51 4.78
N PRO A 55 0.29 13.25 5.87
CA PRO A 55 -0.04 12.64 7.17
C PRO A 55 -1.30 11.78 7.14
N HIS A 56 -2.36 12.17 6.40
CA HIS A 56 -3.59 11.40 6.34
C HIS A 56 -3.37 10.00 5.77
N LEU A 57 -2.47 9.84 4.79
CA LEU A 57 -2.13 8.52 4.23
C LEU A 57 -1.57 7.58 5.30
N THR A 58 -0.74 8.10 6.22
CA THR A 58 -0.18 7.33 7.32
C THR A 58 -1.24 6.75 8.25
N PHE A 59 -2.22 7.58 8.64
CA PHE A 59 -3.24 7.17 9.61
C PHE A 59 -4.24 6.19 9.02
N VAL A 60 -4.57 6.34 7.75
CA VAL A 60 -5.49 5.45 7.03
C VAL A 60 -4.92 4.03 6.88
N THR A 61 -3.60 3.89 6.70
CA THR A 61 -2.95 2.59 6.54
C THR A 61 -3.36 1.56 7.60
N GLN A 62 -3.35 1.95 8.88
CA GLN A 62 -3.68 1.01 9.95
C GLN A 62 -5.13 0.52 9.89
N MET A 63 -6.05 1.36 9.42
CA MET A 63 -7.45 0.99 9.27
C MET A 63 -7.63 0.00 8.12
N THR A 64 -7.03 0.28 6.95
CA THR A 64 -7.06 -0.61 5.78
C THR A 64 -6.46 -1.98 6.09
N VAL A 65 -5.29 -2.01 6.74
CA VAL A 65 -4.62 -3.27 7.09
C VAL A 65 -5.42 -4.05 8.13
N ARG A 66 -5.92 -3.38 9.17
CA ARG A 66 -6.76 -4.01 10.18
C ARG A 66 -8.00 -4.64 9.57
N TYR A 67 -8.68 -3.92 8.69
CA TYR A 67 -9.83 -4.46 7.97
C TYR A 67 -9.45 -5.71 7.16
N GLY A 68 -8.32 -5.67 6.44
CA GLY A 68 -7.80 -6.82 5.70
C GLY A 68 -7.55 -8.04 6.60
N LEU A 69 -6.90 -7.84 7.76
CA LEU A 69 -6.63 -8.90 8.73
C LEU A 69 -7.90 -9.50 9.35
N GLU A 70 -8.90 -8.67 9.65
CA GLU A 70 -10.13 -9.09 10.31
C GLU A 70 -11.12 -9.79 9.35
N HIS A 71 -11.28 -9.26 8.14
CA HIS A 71 -12.33 -9.69 7.21
C HIS A 71 -11.84 -10.56 6.05
N PHE A 72 -10.54 -10.59 5.78
CA PHE A 72 -9.91 -11.38 4.70
C PHE A 72 -8.82 -12.31 5.25
N HIS A 73 -9.00 -12.81 6.47
CA HIS A 73 -8.09 -13.78 7.09
C HIS A 73 -8.05 -15.11 6.32
N ASP A 74 -9.10 -15.45 5.57
CA ASP A 74 -9.20 -16.63 4.71
C ASP A 74 -8.39 -16.51 3.41
N TYR A 75 -7.78 -15.35 3.13
CA TYR A 75 -6.92 -15.14 1.95
C TYR A 75 -5.55 -15.83 2.05
N ASP A 76 -5.32 -16.66 3.06
CA ASP A 76 -4.06 -17.40 3.24
C ASP A 76 -2.84 -16.43 3.15
N TRP A 77 -2.76 -15.52 4.13
CA TRP A 77 -1.66 -14.55 4.21
C TRP A 77 -0.34 -15.28 4.41
N GLY A 78 0.59 -15.14 3.47
CA GLY A 78 1.86 -15.86 3.48
C GLY A 78 3.05 -15.03 3.03
N PRO A 79 4.27 -15.55 3.22
CA PRO A 79 5.48 -14.90 2.73
C PRO A 79 5.41 -14.64 1.21
N GLY A 80 5.77 -13.42 0.81
CA GLY A 80 5.77 -13.02 -0.60
C GLY A 80 4.42 -12.53 -1.12
N ASP A 81 3.37 -12.50 -0.30
CA ASP A 81 2.08 -11.91 -0.66
C ASP A 81 2.16 -10.38 -0.67
N VAL A 82 1.38 -9.76 -1.55
CA VAL A 82 1.17 -8.31 -1.60
C VAL A 82 -0.32 -8.04 -1.82
N PHE A 83 -0.86 -7.14 -1.03
CA PHE A 83 -2.27 -6.75 -1.05
C PHE A 83 -2.44 -5.28 -1.44
N LEU A 84 -3.65 -4.92 -1.84
CA LEU A 84 -4.11 -3.58 -2.16
C LEU A 84 -5.47 -3.33 -1.52
N GLY A 85 -5.65 -2.15 -0.93
CA GLY A 85 -6.94 -1.61 -0.50
C GLY A 85 -7.02 -0.11 -0.73
N ASN A 86 -8.21 0.41 -1.03
CA ASN A 86 -8.48 1.85 -1.15
C ASN A 86 -9.89 2.24 -0.68
N ASP A 87 -10.77 1.28 -0.39
CA ASP A 87 -12.18 1.50 -0.13
C ASP A 87 -12.41 2.24 1.20
N PRO A 88 -13.01 3.45 1.21
CA PRO A 88 -13.28 4.20 2.43
C PRO A 88 -14.20 3.49 3.42
N ASP A 89 -15.16 2.70 2.95
CA ASP A 89 -16.06 1.93 3.80
C ASP A 89 -15.32 0.77 4.51
N HIS A 90 -14.11 0.46 4.04
CA HIS A 90 -13.28 -0.65 4.52
C HIS A 90 -11.90 -0.19 5.00
N GLY A 91 -11.85 0.98 5.60
CA GLY A 91 -10.64 1.53 6.22
C GLY A 91 -9.71 2.28 5.26
N GLY A 92 -10.10 2.49 4.02
CA GLY A 92 -9.38 3.35 3.07
C GLY A 92 -9.57 4.85 3.36
N GLY A 93 -8.81 5.70 2.66
CA GLY A 93 -8.99 7.15 2.66
C GLY A 93 -10.06 7.57 1.67
N HIS A 94 -9.64 8.02 0.50
CA HIS A 94 -10.52 8.16 -0.66
C HIS A 94 -10.01 7.25 -1.79
N LEU A 95 -10.85 6.97 -2.80
CA LEU A 95 -10.54 5.95 -3.80
C LEU A 95 -9.19 6.11 -4.53
N PRO A 96 -8.69 7.33 -4.81
CA PRO A 96 -7.34 7.50 -5.38
C PRO A 96 -6.19 7.06 -4.46
N ASP A 97 -6.39 6.95 -3.15
CA ASP A 97 -5.33 6.60 -2.19
C ASP A 97 -5.13 5.09 -2.10
N TYR A 98 -4.34 4.55 -3.02
CA TYR A 98 -4.00 3.14 -3.00
C TYR A 98 -3.04 2.83 -1.84
N ASN A 99 -3.43 1.88 -1.02
CA ASN A 99 -2.60 1.32 0.04
C ASN A 99 -2.14 -0.08 -0.39
N VAL A 100 -0.87 -0.20 -0.78
CA VAL A 100 -0.24 -1.49 -1.11
C VAL A 100 0.55 -1.96 0.10
N TYR A 101 0.32 -3.19 0.55
CA TYR A 101 0.92 -3.70 1.77
C TYR A 101 1.31 -5.17 1.68
N ALA A 102 2.34 -5.55 2.43
CA ALA A 102 2.91 -6.89 2.42
C ALA A 102 3.25 -7.36 3.83
N PRO A 103 2.88 -8.61 4.20
CA PRO A 103 3.17 -9.19 5.51
C PRO A 103 4.66 -9.52 5.65
N VAL A 104 5.18 -9.32 6.86
CA VAL A 104 6.54 -9.67 7.28
C VAL A 104 6.43 -10.78 8.31
N PHE A 105 7.07 -11.90 8.03
CA PHE A 105 7.09 -13.07 8.92
C PHE A 105 8.48 -13.24 9.51
N ASP A 106 8.55 -13.75 10.74
CA ASP A 106 9.79 -14.17 11.37
C ASP A 106 10.26 -15.53 10.85
N GLU A 107 11.39 -16.01 11.39
CA GLU A 107 12.01 -17.29 11.01
C GLU A 107 11.15 -18.53 11.33
N VAL A 108 10.22 -18.42 12.28
CA VAL A 108 9.31 -19.51 12.64
C VAL A 108 7.94 -19.41 11.93
N GLY A 109 7.76 -18.41 11.06
CA GLY A 109 6.56 -18.22 10.26
C GLY A 109 5.45 -17.47 10.97
N ALA A 110 5.72 -16.76 12.06
CA ALA A 110 4.74 -15.89 12.70
C ALA A 110 4.69 -14.53 12.02
N LEU A 111 3.49 -14.00 11.77
CA LEU A 111 3.31 -12.64 11.29
C LEU A 111 3.72 -11.65 12.38
N ILE A 112 4.73 -10.82 12.12
CA ILE A 112 5.27 -9.86 13.09
C ILE A 112 4.90 -8.42 12.78
N MET A 113 4.83 -8.06 11.51
CA MET A 113 4.46 -6.71 11.06
C MET A 113 4.03 -6.72 9.60
N ILE A 114 3.55 -5.59 9.11
CA ILE A 114 3.13 -5.39 7.73
C ILE A 114 3.73 -4.10 7.23
N GLN A 115 4.49 -4.18 6.13
CA GLN A 115 5.04 -3.03 5.43
C GLN A 115 3.98 -2.47 4.49
N CYS A 116 3.82 -1.15 4.49
CA CYS A 116 2.84 -0.45 3.68
C CYS A 116 3.47 0.67 2.87
N LEU A 117 3.01 0.83 1.63
CA LEU A 117 3.24 1.99 0.79
C LEU A 117 1.89 2.54 0.32
N GLN A 118 1.69 3.82 0.53
CA GLN A 118 0.51 4.53 0.05
C GLN A 118 0.89 5.56 -0.97
N ALA A 119 0.04 5.71 -1.98
CA ALA A 119 0.18 6.74 -2.98
C ALA A 119 -1.16 7.12 -3.59
N HIS A 120 -1.33 8.42 -3.81
CA HIS A 120 -2.44 8.96 -4.56
C HIS A 120 -2.29 8.61 -6.05
N GLN A 121 -3.30 7.97 -6.62
CA GLN A 121 -3.35 7.62 -8.04
C GLN A 121 -4.01 8.74 -8.84
N GLY A 122 -3.50 8.98 -10.05
CA GLY A 122 -4.06 10.01 -10.92
C GLY A 122 -5.45 9.69 -11.48
N ASP A 123 -5.90 8.43 -11.37
CA ASP A 123 -7.22 7.98 -11.82
C ASP A 123 -7.59 6.66 -11.15
N THR A 124 -8.87 6.46 -10.92
CA THR A 124 -9.44 5.25 -10.30
C THR A 124 -10.62 4.66 -11.09
N GLY A 125 -10.84 5.14 -12.32
CA GLY A 125 -11.85 4.59 -13.22
C GLY A 125 -13.27 5.15 -13.05
N GLY A 126 -13.46 6.19 -12.27
CA GLY A 126 -14.77 6.86 -12.10
C GLY A 126 -15.26 7.61 -13.35
N LYS A 127 -16.36 8.36 -13.20
CA LYS A 127 -16.98 9.16 -14.28
C LYS A 127 -15.99 10.15 -14.87
N ASP A 128 -15.32 10.92 -14.02
CA ASP A 128 -14.35 11.93 -14.41
C ASP A 128 -12.90 11.45 -14.16
N PRO A 129 -11.94 11.79 -15.02
CA PRO A 129 -10.53 11.50 -14.75
C PRO A 129 -10.06 12.21 -13.48
N GLY A 130 -9.22 11.55 -12.68
CA GLY A 130 -8.64 12.12 -11.47
C GLY A 130 -9.30 11.69 -10.17
N GLY A 131 -10.37 10.90 -10.22
CA GLY A 131 -11.03 10.38 -9.02
C GLY A 131 -11.79 11.43 -8.19
N PHE A 132 -12.11 12.59 -8.79
CA PHE A 132 -12.92 13.66 -8.19
C PHE A 132 -14.04 14.03 -9.13
N THR A 133 -15.26 13.66 -8.76
CA THR A 133 -16.46 14.02 -9.51
C THR A 133 -17.32 14.94 -8.66
N LEU A 134 -17.38 16.24 -9.01
CA LEU A 134 -18.11 17.24 -8.23
C LEU A 134 -19.62 16.97 -8.09
N GLU A 135 -20.19 16.22 -9.02
CA GLU A 135 -21.58 15.82 -9.05
C GLU A 135 -21.82 14.40 -8.51
N ALA A 136 -20.82 13.78 -7.90
CA ALA A 136 -20.96 12.43 -7.36
C ALA A 136 -22.00 12.39 -6.24
N THR A 137 -22.92 11.45 -6.32
CA THR A 137 -23.92 11.16 -5.30
C THR A 137 -23.66 9.85 -4.57
N ASP A 138 -22.69 9.09 -5.05
CA ASP A 138 -22.25 7.82 -4.49
C ASP A 138 -20.79 7.55 -4.86
N ILE A 139 -20.16 6.61 -4.14
CA ILE A 139 -18.76 6.25 -4.30
C ILE A 139 -18.44 5.60 -5.65
N PHE A 140 -19.39 4.89 -6.26
CA PHE A 140 -19.17 4.20 -7.54
C PHE A 140 -18.99 5.17 -8.71
N THR A 141 -19.48 6.40 -8.56
CA THR A 141 -19.26 7.49 -9.51
C THR A 141 -17.78 7.95 -9.51
N GLU A 142 -17.07 7.81 -8.39
CA GLU A 142 -15.69 8.28 -8.22
C GLU A 142 -14.64 7.25 -8.61
N GLY A 143 -14.99 5.97 -8.67
CA GLY A 143 -14.06 4.94 -9.13
C GLY A 143 -14.24 3.55 -8.56
N LEU A 144 -13.20 2.75 -8.71
CA LEU A 144 -13.18 1.36 -8.26
C LEU A 144 -12.85 1.28 -6.77
N ALA A 145 -13.80 0.83 -5.96
CA ALA A 145 -13.61 0.55 -4.55
C ALA A 145 -13.03 -0.86 -4.35
N ILE A 146 -11.91 -0.96 -3.65
CA ILE A 146 -11.18 -2.21 -3.41
C ILE A 146 -11.01 -2.40 -1.91
N PRO A 147 -11.79 -3.25 -1.25
CA PRO A 147 -11.69 -3.46 0.19
C PRO A 147 -10.41 -4.21 0.58
N CYS A 148 -10.07 -5.26 -0.17
CA CYS A 148 -8.82 -6.00 -0.05
C CYS A 148 -8.63 -6.87 -1.30
N LEU A 149 -7.48 -6.77 -1.95
CA LEU A 149 -7.20 -7.48 -3.19
C LEU A 149 -5.76 -7.99 -3.18
N LYS A 150 -5.55 -9.28 -3.42
CA LYS A 150 -4.20 -9.85 -3.52
C LYS A 150 -3.61 -9.58 -4.90
N LEU A 151 -2.54 -8.78 -4.97
CA LEU A 151 -1.79 -8.45 -6.20
C LEU A 151 -0.68 -9.45 -6.52
N VAL A 152 -0.07 -10.00 -5.46
CA VAL A 152 0.99 -11.01 -5.55
C VAL A 152 0.64 -12.13 -4.59
N HIS A 153 0.73 -13.37 -5.04
CA HIS A 153 0.52 -14.56 -4.25
C HIS A 153 1.83 -15.35 -4.17
N ARG A 154 2.39 -15.46 -2.97
CA ARG A 154 3.65 -16.18 -2.70
C ARG A 154 4.78 -15.84 -3.69
N GLY A 155 4.95 -14.55 -3.97
CA GLY A 155 5.96 -14.04 -4.90
C GLY A 155 5.53 -13.97 -6.37
N GLU A 156 4.44 -14.62 -6.76
CA GLU A 156 3.94 -14.64 -8.14
C GLU A 156 2.87 -13.57 -8.36
N LYS A 157 3.08 -12.70 -9.35
CA LYS A 157 2.13 -11.64 -9.69
C LYS A 157 0.82 -12.19 -10.23
N ARG A 158 -0.29 -11.75 -9.66
CA ARG A 158 -1.65 -11.98 -10.17
C ARG A 158 -1.88 -11.10 -11.41
N ARG A 159 -1.42 -11.57 -12.56
CA ARG A 159 -1.48 -10.81 -13.83
C ARG A 159 -2.91 -10.52 -14.29
N ASP A 160 -3.85 -11.39 -13.97
CA ASP A 160 -5.28 -11.22 -14.20
C ASP A 160 -5.81 -10.00 -13.46
N VAL A 161 -5.48 -9.89 -12.17
CA VAL A 161 -5.85 -8.78 -11.28
C VAL A 161 -5.20 -7.47 -11.71
N ILE A 162 -3.88 -7.49 -11.95
CA ILE A 162 -3.12 -6.30 -12.37
C ILE A 162 -3.68 -5.74 -13.68
N ARG A 163 -3.95 -6.59 -14.68
CA ARG A 163 -4.54 -6.17 -15.95
C ARG A 163 -5.95 -5.60 -15.81
N LEU A 164 -6.74 -6.12 -14.86
CA LEU A 164 -8.06 -5.56 -14.56
C LEU A 164 -7.93 -4.13 -14.03
N LEU A 165 -7.01 -3.89 -13.10
CA LEU A 165 -6.75 -2.56 -12.54
C LEU A 165 -6.24 -1.60 -13.63
N GLU A 166 -5.26 -2.03 -14.42
CA GLU A 166 -4.72 -1.25 -15.54
C GLU A 166 -5.80 -0.88 -16.55
N ARG A 167 -6.72 -1.79 -16.85
CA ARG A 167 -7.82 -1.52 -17.80
C ARG A 167 -8.82 -0.49 -17.29
N ASN A 168 -8.98 -0.38 -15.97
CA ASN A 168 -9.88 0.57 -15.33
C ASN A 168 -9.21 1.90 -14.96
N ASN A 169 -7.96 2.10 -15.37
CA ASN A 169 -7.23 3.35 -15.20
C ASN A 169 -6.93 3.96 -16.58
N ARG A 170 -7.22 5.25 -16.77
CA ARG A 170 -7.03 5.96 -18.04
C ARG A 170 -5.60 6.44 -18.25
N PHE A 171 -4.81 6.56 -17.18
CA PHE A 171 -3.45 7.10 -17.25
C PHE A 171 -2.42 5.98 -17.45
N PHE A 172 -1.61 6.13 -18.49
CA PHE A 172 -0.54 5.18 -18.80
C PHE A 172 0.50 5.04 -17.69
N SER A 173 0.72 6.11 -16.88
CA SER A 173 1.62 6.12 -15.74
C SER A 173 1.24 5.08 -14.66
N PHE A 174 -0.03 4.71 -14.55
CA PHE A 174 -0.53 3.78 -13.53
C PHE A 174 0.21 2.45 -13.50
N HIS A 175 0.55 1.88 -14.67
CA HIS A 175 1.33 0.64 -14.75
C HIS A 175 2.67 0.75 -14.01
N GLY A 176 3.41 1.84 -14.25
CA GLY A 176 4.68 2.12 -13.57
C GLY A 176 4.52 2.37 -12.08
N ASP A 177 3.50 3.13 -11.71
CA ASP A 177 3.21 3.47 -10.31
C ASP A 177 2.87 2.22 -9.49
N LEU A 178 1.96 1.37 -9.98
CA LEU A 178 1.60 0.12 -9.31
C LEU A 178 2.80 -0.84 -9.21
N ALA A 179 3.61 -0.94 -10.28
CA ALA A 179 4.82 -1.75 -10.25
C ALA A 179 5.85 -1.24 -9.23
N ALA A 180 6.01 0.09 -9.12
CA ALA A 180 6.88 0.72 -8.13
C ALA A 180 6.40 0.48 -6.70
N MET A 181 5.09 0.54 -6.44
CA MET A 181 4.51 0.22 -5.13
C MET A 181 4.75 -1.24 -4.74
N ILE A 182 4.46 -2.19 -5.64
CA ILE A 182 4.69 -3.63 -5.41
C ILE A 182 6.17 -3.90 -5.12
N SER A 183 7.08 -3.41 -5.97
CA SER A 183 8.51 -3.64 -5.78
C SER A 183 9.05 -2.98 -4.52
N GLY A 184 8.53 -1.81 -4.17
CA GLY A 184 8.90 -1.07 -2.97
C GLY A 184 8.54 -1.82 -1.68
N VAL A 185 7.29 -2.31 -1.54
CA VAL A 185 6.92 -3.10 -0.35
C VAL A 185 7.70 -4.40 -0.26
N GLN A 186 7.93 -5.09 -1.39
CA GLN A 186 8.72 -6.34 -1.41
C GLN A 186 10.19 -6.10 -1.03
N HIS A 187 10.78 -4.99 -1.47
CA HIS A 187 12.13 -4.62 -1.05
C HIS A 187 12.21 -4.35 0.45
N SER A 188 11.28 -3.56 0.96
CA SER A 188 11.23 -3.18 2.38
C SER A 188 10.96 -4.37 3.31
N VAL A 189 10.15 -5.35 2.87
CA VAL A 189 9.96 -6.61 3.61
C VAL A 189 11.30 -7.32 3.86
N ARG A 190 12.17 -7.40 2.84
CA ARG A 190 13.51 -8.02 3.01
C ARG A 190 14.40 -7.25 3.98
N LEU A 191 14.35 -5.91 3.96
CA LEU A 191 15.09 -5.07 4.90
C LEU A 191 14.59 -5.27 6.34
N LEU A 192 13.27 -5.35 6.52
CA LEU A 192 12.65 -5.58 7.84
C LEU A 192 13.01 -6.97 8.38
N GLN A 193 13.00 -8.01 7.56
CA GLN A 193 13.46 -9.35 7.95
C GLN A 193 14.91 -9.34 8.42
N GLY A 194 15.80 -8.61 7.73
CA GLY A 194 17.19 -8.45 8.15
C GLY A 194 17.38 -7.57 9.39
N LEU A 195 16.42 -6.75 9.77
CA LEU A 195 16.47 -5.91 10.97
C LEU A 195 16.07 -6.69 12.24
N VAL A 196 15.20 -7.69 12.12
CA VAL A 196 14.61 -8.42 13.26
C VAL A 196 15.13 -9.85 13.41
N GLY A 197 15.80 -10.41 12.39
CA GLY A 197 16.57 -11.66 12.42
C GLY A 197 17.98 -11.38 12.86
#